data_ff5871a7b9f312e2a8f5b836772fe604
#
_entry.id   ff5871a7b9f312e2a8f5b836772fe604
#
_cell.length_a   1.000
_cell.length_b   1.000
_cell.length_c   1.000
_cell.angle_alpha   90.00
_cell.angle_beta   90.00
_cell.angle_gamma   90.00
#
_symmetry.space_group_name_H-M   'P 1'
#
loop_
_entity.id
_entity.type
_entity.pdbx_description
1 polymer ?
#
loop_
_entity_poly.entity_id
_entity_poly.type
_entity_poly.pdbx_seq_one_letter_code
_entity_poly.pdbx_strand_id
1 'polypeptide(L)'
;MEKQLQYRLGMWLAEKKHQPWVRGKNDCCTLFMEWHDIAHGTKTLKQIYGKYNDLKSAITWAKKIPLDKWFPEHGYKQVEDLQDGDIVQVQHDRRFSSGYIVFMGFAWGLGDNTGGITRHDLSTNVPHTIWRYANGS
;
A
#
# COMPACT_ATOMS: atom_id res chain seq x y z
N MET A 1 3.74 9.57 -13.38
CA MET A 1 4.48 8.28 -13.37
C MET A 1 4.99 7.98 -14.78
N GLU A 2 6.19 7.51 -14.89
CA GLU A 2 6.80 7.12 -16.16
C GLU A 2 6.02 5.97 -16.80
N LYS A 3 5.93 5.98 -18.15
CA LYS A 3 5.09 5.01 -18.90
C LYS A 3 5.45 3.54 -18.66
N GLN A 4 6.74 3.22 -18.62
CA GLN A 4 7.17 1.84 -18.39
C GLN A 4 6.81 1.36 -17.00
N LEU A 5 6.94 2.23 -16.02
CA LEU A 5 6.57 1.91 -14.64
C LEU A 5 5.05 1.78 -14.49
N GLN A 6 4.29 2.60 -15.19
CA GLN A 6 2.83 2.51 -15.24
C GLN A 6 2.37 1.17 -15.84
N TYR A 7 2.98 0.76 -16.94
CA TYR A 7 2.72 -0.54 -17.56
C TYR A 7 3.05 -1.69 -16.60
N ARG A 8 4.20 -1.59 -15.95
CA ARG A 8 4.64 -2.59 -14.98
C ARG A 8 3.69 -2.71 -13.80
N LEU A 9 3.17 -1.57 -13.32
CA LEU A 9 2.17 -1.55 -12.25
C LEU A 9 0.90 -2.30 -12.67
N GLY A 10 0.39 -2.03 -13.87
CA GLY A 10 -0.80 -2.71 -14.38
C GLY A 10 -0.60 -4.22 -14.50
N MET A 11 0.54 -4.66 -15.01
CA MET A 11 0.87 -6.08 -15.13
C MET A 11 1.01 -6.74 -13.76
N TRP A 12 1.66 -6.08 -12.81
CA TRP A 12 1.83 -6.61 -11.46
C TRP A 12 0.49 -6.72 -10.73
N LEU A 13 -0.38 -5.70 -10.83
CA LEU A 13 -1.72 -5.77 -10.26
C LEU A 13 -2.53 -6.93 -10.84
N ALA A 14 -2.42 -7.16 -12.15
CA ALA A 14 -3.09 -8.27 -12.81
C ALA A 14 -2.60 -9.63 -12.28
N GLU A 15 -1.30 -9.77 -12.06
CA GLU A 15 -0.72 -10.98 -11.46
C GLU A 15 -1.20 -11.20 -10.03
N LYS A 16 -1.32 -10.13 -9.26
CA LYS A 16 -1.73 -10.20 -7.86
C LYS A 16 -3.23 -10.34 -7.65
N LYS A 17 -4.02 -10.10 -8.69
CA LYS A 17 -5.47 -9.94 -8.60
C LYS A 17 -6.18 -11.09 -7.88
N HIS A 18 -5.73 -12.31 -8.08
CA HIS A 18 -6.38 -13.50 -7.53
C HIS A 18 -5.61 -14.12 -6.35
N GLN A 19 -4.57 -13.46 -5.85
CA GLN A 19 -3.87 -13.95 -4.67
C GLN A 19 -4.67 -13.56 -3.42
N PRO A 20 -5.08 -14.54 -2.60
CA PRO A 20 -5.93 -14.27 -1.45
C PRO A 20 -5.19 -13.53 -0.35
N TRP A 21 -5.96 -12.80 0.45
CA TRP A 21 -5.43 -12.13 1.64
C TRP A 21 -4.86 -13.15 2.63
N VAL A 22 -3.65 -12.88 3.10
CA VAL A 22 -2.99 -13.64 4.18
C VAL A 22 -2.29 -12.64 5.09
N ARG A 23 -2.73 -12.57 6.34
CA ARG A 23 -2.17 -11.60 7.27
C ARG A 23 -0.66 -11.78 7.43
N GLY A 24 0.10 -10.70 7.26
CA GLY A 24 1.56 -10.69 7.38
C GLY A 24 2.30 -11.12 6.13
N LYS A 25 1.62 -11.62 5.10
CA LYS A 25 2.26 -12.08 3.86
C LYS A 25 1.65 -11.50 2.61
N ASN A 26 0.34 -11.33 2.57
CA ASN A 26 -0.38 -10.69 1.47
C ASN A 26 -1.56 -9.93 2.05
N ASP A 27 -1.29 -8.73 2.56
CA ASP A 27 -2.27 -7.89 3.22
C ASP A 27 -2.12 -6.43 2.77
N CYS A 28 -2.85 -5.52 3.40
CA CYS A 28 -2.89 -4.12 3.00
C CYS A 28 -1.55 -3.40 3.14
N CYS A 29 -0.65 -3.86 3.99
CA CYS A 29 0.68 -3.26 4.15
C CYS A 29 1.74 -3.94 3.31
N THR A 30 1.74 -5.27 3.25
CA THR A 30 2.70 -6.02 2.43
C THR A 30 2.52 -5.71 0.95
N LEU A 31 1.29 -5.45 0.51
CA LEU A 31 1.00 -5.19 -0.90
C LEU A 31 1.72 -3.94 -1.40
N PHE A 32 1.56 -2.79 -0.72
CA PHE A 32 2.19 -1.56 -1.22
C PHE A 32 3.70 -1.58 -1.01
N MET A 33 4.21 -2.25 0.02
CA MET A 33 5.65 -2.38 0.20
C MET A 33 6.27 -3.27 -0.89
N GLU A 34 5.59 -4.33 -1.30
CA GLU A 34 6.03 -5.14 -2.43
C GLU A 34 6.11 -4.31 -3.71
N TRP A 35 5.07 -3.53 -4.00
CA TRP A 35 5.10 -2.63 -5.15
C TRP A 35 6.24 -1.60 -5.06
N HIS A 36 6.41 -1.00 -3.90
CA HIS A 36 7.51 -0.06 -3.68
C HIS A 36 8.87 -0.68 -4.01
N ASP A 37 9.10 -1.91 -3.55
CA ASP A 37 10.35 -2.61 -3.81
C ASP A 37 10.54 -2.91 -5.31
N ILE A 38 9.48 -3.34 -6.00
CA ILE A 38 9.52 -3.59 -7.44
C ILE A 38 9.81 -2.30 -8.21
N ALA A 39 9.14 -1.22 -7.84
CA ALA A 39 9.24 0.04 -8.56
C ALA A 39 10.58 0.74 -8.37
N HIS A 40 11.19 0.61 -7.20
CA HIS A 40 12.35 1.42 -6.80
C HIS A 40 13.59 0.61 -6.42
N GLY A 41 13.53 -0.72 -6.56
CA GLY A 41 14.70 -1.58 -6.31
C GLY A 41 15.11 -1.65 -4.85
N THR A 42 14.17 -1.49 -3.93
CA THR A 42 14.43 -1.51 -2.48
C THR A 42 14.09 -2.88 -1.89
N LYS A 43 14.23 -3.02 -0.57
CA LYS A 43 13.95 -4.27 0.16
C LYS A 43 13.14 -3.99 1.42
N THR A 44 12.11 -3.16 1.31
CA THR A 44 11.32 -2.75 2.47
C THR A 44 10.38 -3.84 2.96
N LEU A 45 9.89 -4.71 2.05
CA LEU A 45 8.95 -5.76 2.41
C LEU A 45 9.47 -6.67 3.51
N LYS A 46 10.75 -6.96 3.52
CA LYS A 46 11.36 -7.84 4.55
C LYS A 46 11.23 -7.27 5.97
N GLN A 47 10.94 -5.98 6.11
CA GLN A 47 10.73 -5.37 7.42
C GLN A 47 9.51 -5.95 8.13
N ILE A 48 8.50 -6.36 7.36
CA ILE A 48 7.23 -6.83 7.92
C ILE A 48 6.82 -8.23 7.49
N TYR A 49 7.35 -8.73 6.36
CA TYR A 49 6.91 -10.01 5.80
C TYR A 49 7.12 -11.15 6.79
N GLY A 50 6.01 -11.84 7.12
CA GLY A 50 6.04 -12.98 8.04
C GLY A 50 6.28 -12.63 9.51
N LYS A 51 6.32 -11.34 9.85
CA LYS A 51 6.62 -10.89 11.22
C LYS A 51 5.39 -10.88 12.14
N TYR A 52 4.21 -10.93 11.58
CA TYR A 52 2.96 -11.01 12.34
C TYR A 52 1.99 -11.93 11.61
N ASN A 53 1.11 -12.60 12.34
CA ASN A 53 0.15 -13.55 11.77
C ASN A 53 -1.24 -13.47 12.41
N ASP A 54 -1.42 -12.61 13.40
CA ASP A 54 -2.71 -12.38 14.04
C ASP A 54 -2.93 -10.88 14.24
N LEU A 55 -4.13 -10.49 14.67
CA LEU A 55 -4.48 -9.09 14.85
C LEU A 55 -3.63 -8.43 15.92
N LYS A 56 -3.37 -9.12 17.02
CA LYS A 56 -2.59 -8.57 18.14
C LYS A 56 -1.16 -8.25 17.71
N SER A 57 -0.50 -9.17 17.04
CA SER A 57 0.88 -8.94 16.55
C SER A 57 0.91 -7.92 15.43
N ALA A 58 -0.13 -7.86 14.57
CA ALA A 58 -0.25 -6.83 13.54
C ALA A 58 -0.32 -5.43 14.14
N ILE A 59 -1.11 -5.25 15.21
CA ILE A 59 -1.19 -3.97 15.92
C ILE A 59 0.16 -3.59 16.52
N THR A 60 0.87 -4.54 17.10
CA THR A 60 2.22 -4.32 17.65
C THR A 60 3.17 -3.82 16.57
N TRP A 61 3.17 -4.45 15.39
CA TRP A 61 4.01 -4.02 14.27
C TRP A 61 3.59 -2.68 13.69
N ALA A 62 2.29 -2.38 13.65
CA ALA A 62 1.79 -1.07 13.22
C ALA A 62 2.31 0.07 14.10
N LYS A 63 2.47 -0.17 15.41
CA LYS A 63 3.06 0.80 16.33
C LYS A 63 4.57 1.00 16.08
N LYS A 64 5.28 -0.05 15.69
CA LYS A 64 6.71 0.01 15.40
C LYS A 64 7.01 0.68 14.07
N ILE A 65 6.09 0.56 13.11
CA ILE A 65 6.24 1.11 11.75
C ILE A 65 5.00 1.95 11.43
N PRO A 66 4.88 3.14 12.02
CA PRO A 66 3.75 4.01 11.72
C PRO A 66 3.87 4.54 10.29
N LEU A 67 2.81 4.37 9.50
CA LEU A 67 2.85 4.69 8.06
C LEU A 67 3.04 6.18 7.78
N ASP A 68 2.52 7.05 8.62
CA ASP A 68 2.70 8.50 8.48
C ASP A 68 4.17 8.94 8.60
N LYS A 69 5.02 8.12 9.21
CA LYS A 69 6.46 8.30 9.24
C LYS A 69 7.18 7.48 8.18
N TRP A 70 6.68 6.28 7.91
CA TRP A 70 7.30 5.39 6.93
C TRP A 70 7.33 6.03 5.54
N PHE A 71 6.22 6.63 5.11
CA PHE A 71 6.16 7.23 3.78
C PHE A 71 7.18 8.36 3.58
N PRO A 72 7.26 9.38 4.45
CA PRO A 72 8.29 10.42 4.27
C PRO A 72 9.72 9.87 4.33
N GLU A 73 9.98 8.90 5.19
CA GLU A 73 11.31 8.28 5.33
C GLU A 73 11.70 7.49 4.07
N HIS A 74 10.73 7.07 3.26
CA HIS A 74 10.97 6.27 2.05
C HIS A 74 10.74 7.05 0.75
N GLY A 75 10.81 8.38 0.81
CA GLY A 75 10.80 9.22 -0.38
C GLY A 75 9.43 9.67 -0.86
N TYR A 76 8.40 9.53 -0.04
CA TYR A 76 7.06 9.97 -0.39
C TYR A 76 6.75 11.33 0.19
N LYS A 77 5.94 12.11 -0.52
CA LYS A 77 5.38 13.38 -0.05
C LYS A 77 3.86 13.34 -0.15
N GLN A 78 3.19 14.10 0.69
CA GLN A 78 1.74 14.24 0.63
C GLN A 78 1.34 15.07 -0.58
N VAL A 79 0.26 14.64 -1.24
CA VAL A 79 -0.34 15.36 -2.37
C VAL A 79 -1.85 15.38 -2.20
N GLU A 80 -2.53 16.22 -2.98
CA GLU A 80 -3.99 16.36 -2.91
C GLU A 80 -4.71 15.73 -4.09
N ASP A 81 -4.03 15.50 -5.20
CA ASP A 81 -4.58 14.86 -6.39
C ASP A 81 -4.10 13.41 -6.50
N LEU A 82 -4.82 12.61 -7.28
CA LEU A 82 -4.46 11.21 -7.52
C LEU A 82 -3.72 11.07 -8.84
N GLN A 83 -2.61 10.33 -8.83
CA GLN A 83 -1.91 9.87 -10.03
C GLN A 83 -1.57 8.40 -9.88
N ASP A 84 -1.40 7.71 -11.02
CA ASP A 84 -1.03 6.29 -11.00
C ASP A 84 0.26 6.08 -10.21
N GLY A 85 0.27 5.06 -9.35
CA GLY A 85 1.40 4.75 -8.49
C GLY A 85 1.37 5.42 -7.13
N ASP A 86 0.50 6.39 -6.92
CA ASP A 86 0.32 6.96 -5.58
C ASP A 86 -0.21 5.90 -4.62
N ILE A 87 0.11 6.08 -3.34
CA ILE A 87 -0.40 5.22 -2.28
C ILE A 87 -1.38 6.03 -1.43
N VAL A 88 -2.59 5.50 -1.26
CA VAL A 88 -3.58 6.11 -0.38
C VAL A 88 -3.55 5.40 0.95
N GLN A 89 -3.19 6.13 1.99
CA GLN A 89 -3.25 5.65 3.36
C GLN A 89 -4.62 5.95 3.93
N VAL A 90 -5.34 4.92 4.32
CA VAL A 90 -6.68 5.04 4.92
C VAL A 90 -6.56 4.73 6.41
N GLN A 91 -7.02 5.65 7.25
CA GLN A 91 -7.02 5.47 8.71
C GLN A 91 -8.32 4.81 9.12
N HIS A 92 -8.27 3.56 9.57
CA HIS A 92 -9.45 2.81 10.01
C HIS A 92 -9.83 3.12 11.46
N ASP A 93 -8.83 3.16 12.34
CA ASP A 93 -8.97 3.58 13.74
C ASP A 93 -7.61 4.06 14.24
N ARG A 94 -7.48 4.37 15.53
CA ARG A 94 -6.23 4.88 16.09
C ARG A 94 -5.07 3.91 16.04
N ARG A 95 -5.33 2.60 15.80
CA ARG A 95 -4.31 1.55 15.82
C ARG A 95 -3.87 1.16 14.43
N PHE A 96 -4.63 1.50 13.39
CA PHE A 96 -4.58 0.79 12.12
C PHE A 96 -4.76 1.70 10.92
N SER A 97 -3.81 1.64 9.99
CA SER A 97 -3.95 2.22 8.65
C SER A 97 -3.76 1.14 7.60
N SER A 98 -4.37 1.34 6.44
CA SER A 98 -4.18 0.50 5.25
C SER A 98 -3.60 1.32 4.12
N GLY A 99 -2.89 0.67 3.18
CA GLY A 99 -2.41 1.30 1.97
C GLY A 99 -3.10 0.73 0.73
N TYR A 100 -3.49 1.60 -0.17
CA TYR A 100 -4.07 1.24 -1.46
C TYR A 100 -3.26 1.88 -2.57
N ILE A 101 -3.12 1.20 -3.71
CA ILE A 101 -2.30 1.66 -4.83
C ILE A 101 -3.21 2.25 -5.91
N VAL A 102 -2.92 3.47 -6.33
CA VAL A 102 -3.71 4.15 -7.36
C VAL A 102 -3.31 3.65 -8.74
N PHE A 103 -4.30 3.22 -9.52
CA PHE A 103 -4.10 2.83 -10.91
C PHE A 103 -5.40 3.04 -11.70
N MET A 104 -5.31 3.72 -12.83
CA MET A 104 -6.44 4.00 -13.72
C MET A 104 -7.61 4.72 -13.01
N GLY A 105 -7.28 5.65 -12.13
CA GLY A 105 -8.28 6.45 -11.42
C GLY A 105 -8.92 5.81 -10.20
N PHE A 106 -8.49 4.59 -9.83
CA PHE A 106 -9.03 3.86 -8.69
C PHE A 106 -7.93 3.49 -7.70
N ALA A 107 -8.31 3.24 -6.45
CA ALA A 107 -7.41 2.73 -5.42
C ALA A 107 -7.63 1.22 -5.27
N TRP A 108 -6.56 0.45 -5.36
CA TRP A 108 -6.57 -1.01 -5.34
C TRP A 108 -5.86 -1.52 -4.11
N GLY A 109 -6.43 -2.48 -3.42
CA GLY A 109 -5.83 -3.04 -2.22
C GLY A 109 -6.46 -4.35 -1.79
N LEU A 110 -5.94 -4.88 -0.67
CA LEU A 110 -6.40 -6.12 -0.07
C LEU A 110 -7.16 -5.81 1.22
N GLY A 111 -8.44 -6.09 1.22
CA GLY A 111 -9.23 -6.09 2.45
C GLY A 111 -9.06 -7.41 3.20
N ASP A 112 -9.38 -7.42 4.48
CA ASP A 112 -9.29 -8.61 5.33
C ASP A 112 -10.14 -9.75 4.76
N ASN A 113 -9.52 -10.93 4.65
CA ASN A 113 -10.18 -12.15 4.21
C ASN A 113 -10.75 -12.12 2.79
N THR A 114 -10.26 -11.22 1.93
CA THR A 114 -10.69 -11.21 0.53
C THR A 114 -9.95 -12.25 -0.29
N GLY A 115 -10.54 -12.68 -1.40
CA GLY A 115 -9.92 -13.62 -2.32
C GLY A 115 -8.89 -13.03 -3.26
N GLY A 116 -8.64 -11.74 -3.15
CA GLY A 116 -7.69 -11.03 -4.00
C GLY A 116 -7.87 -9.53 -3.89
N ILE A 117 -7.18 -8.80 -4.77
CA ILE A 117 -7.21 -7.34 -4.80
C ILE A 117 -8.61 -6.85 -5.18
N THR A 118 -9.07 -5.83 -4.47
CA THR A 118 -10.36 -5.18 -4.72
C THR A 118 -10.16 -3.69 -4.94
N ARG A 119 -11.11 -3.09 -5.64
CA ARG A 119 -11.16 -1.66 -5.88
C ARG A 119 -11.83 -0.94 -4.71
N HIS A 120 -11.24 0.16 -4.27
CA HIS A 120 -11.77 0.99 -3.20
C HIS A 120 -12.32 2.29 -3.74
N ASP A 121 -13.48 2.70 -3.23
CA ASP A 121 -14.08 4.00 -3.52
C ASP A 121 -13.55 5.02 -2.52
N LEU A 122 -12.86 6.06 -3.03
CA LEU A 122 -12.30 7.13 -2.23
C LEU A 122 -13.27 8.30 -1.99
N SER A 123 -14.49 8.21 -2.52
CA SER A 123 -15.51 9.26 -2.32
C SER A 123 -16.14 9.21 -0.92
N THR A 124 -15.84 8.20 -0.12
CA THR A 124 -16.36 8.06 1.22
C THR A 124 -15.68 9.03 2.19
N ASN A 125 -16.36 9.39 3.28
CA ASN A 125 -15.84 10.31 4.29
C ASN A 125 -14.80 9.67 5.23
N VAL A 126 -14.08 8.66 4.76
CA VAL A 126 -13.02 8.02 5.55
C VAL A 126 -11.76 8.87 5.48
N PRO A 127 -11.15 9.21 6.62
CA PRO A 127 -9.90 9.97 6.62
C PRO A 127 -8.82 9.24 5.83
N HIS A 128 -8.19 9.95 4.90
CA HIS A 128 -7.14 9.38 4.08
C HIS A 128 -6.07 10.42 3.74
N THR A 129 -4.88 9.92 3.42
CA THR A 129 -3.74 10.72 2.98
C THR A 129 -3.20 10.12 1.69
N ILE A 130 -2.91 10.96 0.71
CA ILE A 130 -2.36 10.52 -0.57
C ILE A 130 -0.86 10.77 -0.56
N TRP A 131 -0.09 9.73 -0.82
CA TRP A 131 1.38 9.77 -0.82
C TRP A 131 1.91 9.52 -2.22
N ARG A 132 2.83 10.37 -2.68
CA ARG A 132 3.48 10.23 -3.99
C ARG A 132 4.98 10.10 -3.83
N TYR A 133 5.57 9.10 -4.47
CA TYR A 133 7.02 8.92 -4.47
C TYR A 133 7.67 10.06 -5.24
N ALA A 134 8.61 10.76 -4.61
CA ALA A 134 9.25 11.94 -5.16
C ALA A 134 10.78 11.89 -5.01
N ASN A 135 11.32 10.82 -4.45
CA ASN A 135 12.75 10.67 -4.22
C ASN A 135 13.49 10.60 -5.56
N GLY A 136 14.56 11.37 -5.71
CA GLY A 136 15.35 11.42 -6.94
C GLY A 136 14.75 12.30 -8.03
N SER A 137 13.65 12.94 -7.77
CA SER A 137 13.01 13.86 -8.73
C SER A 137 13.45 15.29 -8.53
#